data_8ac645447b96f2389ebe57254fe560a2
#
_entry.id   8ac645447b96f2389ebe57254fe560a2
#
_cell.length_a   1.000
_cell.length_b   1.000
_cell.length_c   1.000
_cell.angle_alpha   90.00
_cell.angle_beta   90.00
_cell.angle_gamma   90.00
#
_symmetry.space_group_name_H-M   'P 1'
#
loop_
_entity.id
_entity.type
_entity.pdbx_description
1 polymer ?
#
loop_
_entity_poly.entity_id
_entity_poly.type
_entity_poly.pdbx_seq_one_letter_code
_entity_poly.pdbx_strand_id
1 'polypeptide(L)' 'MEDRWLSVDEVAAYLGVKRDTIYKWIDRKQMPAKKVGRLWKFKKDQIDEWVNAGKAGEQEP' A
#
# COMPACT_ATOMS: atom_id res chain seq x y z
N MET A 1 3.46 19.09 1.71
CA MET A 1 3.07 17.93 2.15
C MET A 1 1.94 17.35 1.40
N GLU A 2 2.03 16.18 0.93
CA GLU A 2 1.01 15.55 0.20
C GLU A 2 0.05 14.91 1.12
N ASP A 3 -1.18 15.26 1.04
CA ASP A 3 -2.15 14.70 1.91
C ASP A 3 -3.31 14.13 1.14
N ARG A 4 -3.18 13.88 -0.11
CA ARG A 4 -4.27 13.33 -0.90
C ARG A 4 -4.24 11.81 -0.85
N TRP A 5 -5.34 11.21 -1.21
CA TRP A 5 -5.40 9.76 -1.28
C TRP A 5 -4.72 9.29 -2.56
N LEU A 6 -4.05 8.15 -2.48
CA LEU A 6 -3.35 7.57 -3.63
C LEU A 6 -4.11 6.37 -4.12
N SER A 7 -4.01 6.11 -5.42
CA SER A 7 -4.65 4.95 -6.01
C SER A 7 -3.70 3.75 -5.93
N VAL A 8 -4.19 2.58 -6.27
CA VAL A 8 -3.35 1.38 -6.31
C VAL A 8 -2.19 1.59 -7.28
N ASP A 9 -2.48 2.17 -8.44
CA ASP A 9 -1.42 2.40 -9.43
C ASP A 9 -0.37 3.34 -8.88
N GLU A 10 -0.79 4.36 -8.17
CA GLU A 10 0.16 5.33 -7.63
C GLU A 10 1.02 4.71 -6.54
N VAL A 11 0.42 3.90 -5.69
CA VAL A 11 1.19 3.26 -4.63
C VAL A 11 2.14 2.23 -5.23
N ALA A 12 1.69 1.50 -6.23
CA ALA A 12 2.56 0.51 -6.88
C ALA A 12 3.77 1.20 -7.49
N ALA A 13 3.56 2.32 -8.15
CA ALA A 13 4.67 3.07 -8.74
C ALA A 13 5.58 3.65 -7.64
N TYR A 14 4.97 4.14 -6.58
CA TYR A 14 5.72 4.74 -5.49
C TYR A 14 6.63 3.70 -4.83
N LEU A 15 6.15 2.49 -4.64
CA LEU A 15 6.93 1.46 -4.00
C LEU A 15 7.73 0.62 -4.99
N GLY A 16 7.49 0.81 -6.27
CA GLY A 16 8.22 0.08 -7.29
C GLY A 16 7.81 -1.37 -7.42
N VAL A 17 6.54 -1.66 -7.22
CA VAL A 17 6.06 -3.04 -7.32
C VAL A 17 4.86 -3.11 -8.26
N LYS A 18 4.38 -4.30 -8.55
CA LYS A 18 3.26 -4.47 -9.43
C LYS A 18 1.95 -4.30 -8.68
N ARG A 19 0.89 -4.01 -9.41
CA ARG A 19 -0.43 -3.84 -8.81
C ARG A 19 -0.86 -5.10 -8.08
N ASP A 20 -0.58 -6.26 -8.64
CA ASP A 20 -0.96 -7.51 -8.01
C ASP A 20 -0.32 -7.64 -6.64
N THR A 21 0.90 -7.17 -6.50
CA THR A 21 1.60 -7.21 -5.23
C THR A 21 0.87 -6.36 -4.19
N ILE A 22 0.35 -5.20 -4.62
CA ILE A 22 -0.37 -4.33 -3.70
C ILE A 22 -1.61 -5.06 -3.18
N TYR A 23 -2.35 -5.72 -4.04
CA TYR A 23 -3.55 -6.42 -3.63
C TYR A 23 -3.21 -7.58 -2.67
N LYS A 24 -2.11 -8.26 -2.92
CA LYS A 24 -1.69 -9.32 -2.04
C LYS A 24 -1.34 -8.79 -0.66
N TRP A 25 -0.68 -7.65 -0.62
CA TRP A 25 -0.28 -7.06 0.65
C TRP A 25 -1.48 -6.55 1.44
N ILE A 26 -2.49 -6.04 0.78
CA ILE A 26 -3.70 -5.63 1.46
C ILE A 26 -4.33 -6.85 2.13
N ASP A 27 -4.34 -7.96 1.41
CA ASP A 27 -4.98 -9.16 1.90
C ASP A 27 -4.14 -9.91 2.94
N ARG A 28 -2.86 -10.00 2.75
CA ARG A 28 -2.04 -10.84 3.58
C ARG A 28 -1.12 -10.15 4.56
N LYS A 29 -0.75 -8.92 4.27
CA LYS A 29 0.17 -8.21 5.13
C LYS A 29 -0.47 -7.03 5.81
N GLN A 30 -1.77 -6.92 5.67
CA GLN A 30 -2.54 -5.86 6.31
C GLN A 30 -2.03 -4.47 5.97
N MET A 31 -1.74 -4.27 4.70
CA MET A 31 -1.32 -2.97 4.22
C MET A 31 -2.42 -1.96 4.50
N PRO A 32 -2.10 -0.80 5.03
CA PRO A 32 -3.14 0.18 5.34
C PRO A 32 -3.80 0.71 4.06
N ALA A 33 -5.10 0.50 3.95
CA ALA A 33 -5.85 0.91 2.78
C ALA A 33 -7.31 1.11 3.16
N LYS A 34 -7.99 1.94 2.41
CA LYS A 34 -9.40 2.20 2.62
C LYS A 34 -10.13 1.93 1.32
N LYS A 35 -11.27 1.28 1.41
CA LYS A 35 -12.06 1.01 0.23
C LYS A 35 -13.06 2.12 0.02
N VAL A 36 -13.00 2.77 -1.10
CA VAL A 36 -13.89 3.86 -1.43
C VAL A 36 -14.64 3.42 -2.68
N GLY A 37 -15.87 3.01 -2.51
CA GLY A 37 -16.61 2.44 -3.61
C GLY A 37 -15.98 1.14 -4.03
N ARG A 38 -15.51 1.05 -5.26
CA ARG A 38 -14.86 -0.14 -5.72
C ARG A 38 -13.37 -0.01 -5.76
N LEU A 39 -12.84 1.13 -5.31
CA LEU A 39 -11.41 1.40 -5.43
C LEU A 39 -10.73 1.40 -4.08
N TRP A 40 -9.50 0.95 -4.06
CA TRP A 40 -8.70 1.02 -2.87
C TRP A 40 -7.94 2.35 -2.89
N LYS A 41 -7.89 3.02 -1.75
CA LYS A 41 -7.17 4.28 -1.63
C LYS A 41 -6.22 4.20 -0.45
N PHE A 42 -5.14 4.95 -0.53
CA PHE A 42 -4.07 4.86 0.44
C PHE A 42 -3.60 6.25 0.82
N LYS A 43 -3.03 6.36 2.02
CA LYS A 43 -2.40 7.59 2.46
C LYS A 43 -0.90 7.35 2.50
N LYS A 44 -0.14 8.24 1.91
CA LYS A 44 1.30 8.07 1.81
C LYS A 44 1.95 7.90 3.18
N ASP A 45 1.54 8.69 4.15
CA ASP A 45 2.09 8.60 5.49
C ASP A 45 1.94 7.22 6.06
N GLN A 46 0.77 6.64 5.89
CA GLN A 46 0.48 5.33 6.44
C GLN A 46 1.29 4.26 5.71
N ILE A 47 1.45 4.42 4.41
CA ILE A 47 2.24 3.48 3.63
C ILE A 47 3.69 3.53 4.08
N ASP A 48 4.23 4.72 4.25
CA ASP A 48 5.61 4.88 4.65
C ASP A 48 5.85 4.26 6.01
N GLU A 49 4.93 4.45 6.93
CA GLU A 49 5.07 3.92 8.25
C GLU A 49 5.02 2.40 8.25
N TRP A 50 4.11 1.85 7.47
CA TRP A 50 3.96 0.41 7.35
C TRP A 50 5.21 -0.22 6.75
N VAL A 51 5.78 0.40 5.73
CA VAL A 51 6.99 -0.11 5.10
C VAL A 51 8.17 0.01 6.06
N ASN A 52 8.26 1.13 6.78
CA ASN A 52 9.36 1.34 7.71
C ASN A 52 9.29 0.36 8.88
N ALA A 53 8.12 -0.12 9.19
CA ALA A 53 7.97 -1.10 10.24
C ALA A 53 8.39 -2.49 9.77
N GLY A 54 8.75 -2.63 8.51
CA GLY A 54 9.24 -3.89 7.99
C GLY A 54 8.17 -4.88 7.61
N LYS A 55 6.92 -4.45 7.59
CA LYS A 55 5.86 -5.40 7.36
C LYS A 55 5.78 -5.90 5.94
N ALA A 56 6.19 -5.08 4.98
CA ALA A 56 6.14 -5.50 3.60
C ALA A 56 7.14 -6.62 3.33
N GLY A 57 8.29 -6.57 3.96
CA GLY A 57 9.31 -7.55 3.67
C GLY A 57 9.39 -8.66 4.62
N GLU A 58 8.51 -8.68 5.62
CA GLU A 58 8.62 -9.62 6.58
C GLU A 58 8.43 -10.93 6.16
N GLN A 59 8.00 -11.40 5.38
CA GLN A 59 7.84 -12.68 5.15
C GLN A 59 8.28 -13.24 4.09
N GLU A 60 8.74 -12.89 3.53
CA GLU A 60 9.06 -13.39 2.45
C GLU A 60 9.74 -14.46 2.47
N PRO A 61 9.53 -15.39 2.27
CA PRO A 61 10.29 -16.56 2.25
C PRO A 61 11.11 -16.57 1.09
#